data_9d21ad9172266852b2564ab8b29545bd
#
_entry.id   9d21ad9172266852b2564ab8b29545bd
#
_cell.length_a   1.000
_cell.length_b   1.000
_cell.length_c   1.000
_cell.angle_alpha   90.00
_cell.angle_beta   90.00
_cell.angle_gamma   90.00
#
_symmetry.space_group_name_H-M   'P 1'
#
loop_
_entity.id
_entity.type
_entity.pdbx_description
1 polymer ?
#
loop_
_entity_poly.entity_id
_entity_poly.type
_entity_poly.pdbx_seq_one_letter_code
_entity_poly.pdbx_strand_id
1 'polypeptide(L)'
;MATYFSIILVVASALTGLVWLVYSLFFAPKVVVTSASADGSNSGALAKVLSVDDEMPAAVDFCKQMFPIFFGVMIFRSFIYEPFQIPSGSMFPTLLVGDFLLVEKFAYSLRDPVARAEILATGAVKRGDVIVFKYPLDEKVDYIKRVVGLPGETVHYRGKQIYIQAACVAGEICAPEMAVNLKSMGRSNAEVHGASLALFTEKLGEAEHQILRDPRIIGPASTHIIPQGKYFVMGDNRDNSADSRRWGFVPEENIVGKAVFIWTSFEFDRKEEDFLPTFIPTGIRFDRIGAIK
;
A
#
# COMPACT_ATOMS: atom_id res chain seq x y z
N MET A 1 -7.38 -11.77 1.63
CA MET A 1 -6.35 -12.51 0.84
C MET A 1 -4.92 -12.06 1.14
N ALA A 2 -4.65 -10.76 1.27
CA ALA A 2 -3.29 -10.25 1.55
C ALA A 2 -2.62 -10.81 2.82
N THR A 3 -3.38 -10.94 3.91
CA THR A 3 -2.88 -11.46 5.21
C THR A 3 -2.44 -12.93 5.12
N TYR A 4 -3.24 -13.79 4.48
CA TYR A 4 -2.88 -15.21 4.33
C TYR A 4 -1.61 -15.41 3.50
N PHE A 5 -1.43 -14.62 2.45
CA PHE A 5 -0.23 -14.69 1.61
C PHE A 5 1.03 -14.27 2.37
N SER A 6 0.94 -13.25 3.23
CA SER A 6 2.07 -12.85 4.09
C SER A 6 2.45 -13.96 5.07
N ILE A 7 1.47 -14.62 5.69
CA ILE A 7 1.73 -15.75 6.60
C ILE A 7 2.39 -16.91 5.85
N ILE A 8 1.92 -17.24 4.64
CA ILE A 8 2.51 -18.31 3.81
C ILE A 8 3.98 -17.98 3.49
N LEU A 9 4.30 -16.75 3.11
CA LEU A 9 5.68 -16.34 2.83
C LEU A 9 6.58 -16.40 4.06
N VAL A 10 6.10 -15.98 5.23
CA VAL A 10 6.83 -16.08 6.50
C VAL A 10 7.11 -17.55 6.83
N VAL A 11 6.10 -18.42 6.75
CA VAL A 11 6.24 -19.85 7.02
C VAL A 11 7.19 -20.52 6.02
N ALA A 12 7.04 -20.24 4.72
CA ALA A 12 7.91 -20.81 3.68
C ALA A 12 9.37 -20.36 3.87
N SER A 13 9.61 -19.07 4.17
CA SER A 13 10.95 -18.57 4.46
C SER A 13 11.54 -19.20 5.71
N ALA A 14 10.75 -19.32 6.79
CA ALA A 14 11.21 -19.91 8.04
C ALA A 14 11.56 -21.40 7.87
N LEU A 15 10.70 -22.18 7.19
CA LEU A 15 10.91 -23.61 6.96
C LEU A 15 12.14 -23.84 6.07
N THR A 16 12.25 -23.17 4.93
CA THR A 16 13.39 -23.36 4.02
C THR A 16 14.70 -22.89 4.65
N GLY A 17 14.68 -21.77 5.37
CA GLY A 17 15.83 -21.27 6.11
C GLY A 17 16.28 -22.18 7.23
N LEU A 18 15.33 -22.72 8.00
CA LEU A 18 15.62 -23.67 9.09
C LEU A 18 16.24 -24.95 8.58
N VAL A 19 15.67 -25.55 7.53
CA VAL A 19 16.21 -26.79 6.93
C VAL A 19 17.63 -26.56 6.43
N TRP A 20 17.87 -25.49 5.70
CA TRP A 20 19.20 -25.13 5.23
C TRP A 20 20.18 -24.86 6.39
N LEU A 21 19.77 -24.11 7.42
CA LEU A 21 20.60 -23.77 8.58
C LEU A 21 20.98 -25.02 9.36
N VAL A 22 20.03 -25.90 9.67
CA VAL A 22 20.28 -27.15 10.40
C VAL A 22 21.26 -28.03 9.62
N TYR A 23 21.06 -28.19 8.32
CA TYR A 23 21.98 -28.94 7.48
C TYR A 23 23.39 -28.31 7.50
N SER A 24 23.50 -27.01 7.33
CA SER A 24 24.80 -26.32 7.27
C SER A 24 25.58 -26.39 8.59
N LEU A 25 24.86 -26.43 9.73
CA LEU A 25 25.51 -26.50 11.06
C LEU A 25 25.91 -27.92 11.47
N PHE A 26 25.10 -28.92 11.12
CA PHE A 26 25.25 -30.26 11.68
C PHE A 26 25.72 -31.30 10.64
N PHE A 27 25.45 -31.09 9.35
CA PHE A 27 25.67 -32.09 8.30
C PHE A 27 26.59 -31.59 7.17
N ALA A 28 26.91 -30.29 7.11
CA ALA A 28 27.80 -29.79 6.06
C ALA A 28 29.20 -30.41 6.19
N PRO A 29 29.79 -30.94 5.10
CA PRO A 29 31.13 -31.51 5.12
C PRO A 29 32.13 -30.44 5.56
N LYS A 30 32.92 -30.73 6.60
CA LYS A 30 34.00 -29.86 7.03
C LYS A 30 35.12 -29.95 6.02
N VAL A 31 35.44 -28.84 5.34
CA VAL A 31 36.62 -28.76 4.48
C VAL A 31 37.87 -28.87 5.37
N VAL A 32 38.48 -30.04 5.40
CA VAL A 32 39.77 -30.26 6.05
C VAL A 32 40.83 -29.81 5.05
N VAL A 33 41.37 -28.61 5.24
CA VAL A 33 42.58 -28.16 4.51
C VAL A 33 43.75 -28.93 5.07
N THR A 34 44.12 -30.05 4.44
CA THR A 34 45.34 -30.75 4.76
C THR A 34 46.47 -29.97 4.09
N SER A 35 47.24 -29.22 4.86
CA SER A 35 48.51 -28.65 4.42
C SER A 35 49.48 -29.82 4.13
N ALA A 36 49.72 -30.09 2.88
CA ALA A 36 50.77 -31.01 2.47
C ALA A 36 52.11 -30.36 2.85
N SER A 37 52.81 -30.92 3.83
CA SER A 37 54.19 -30.56 4.14
C SER A 37 55.07 -30.77 2.90
N ALA A 38 55.64 -29.69 2.41
CA ALA A 38 56.64 -29.75 1.31
C ALA A 38 57.93 -30.36 1.86
N ASP A 39 58.15 -31.65 1.55
CA ASP A 39 59.46 -32.24 1.59
C ASP A 39 60.06 -32.13 0.16
N GLY A 40 61.26 -31.55 0.10
CA GLY A 40 61.85 -31.03 -1.08
C GLY A 40 62.13 -32.06 -2.18
N SER A 41 61.41 -31.91 -3.29
CA SER A 41 61.87 -32.32 -4.64
C SER A 41 60.93 -31.71 -5.68
N ASN A 42 61.52 -31.07 -6.70
CA ASN A 42 60.89 -30.45 -7.83
C ASN A 42 59.87 -31.35 -8.52
N SER A 43 58.61 -30.94 -8.52
CA SER A 43 57.63 -31.14 -9.61
C SER A 43 56.34 -30.52 -9.17
N GLY A 44 55.72 -29.72 -10.05
CA GLY A 44 54.48 -28.98 -9.79
C GLY A 44 53.36 -29.87 -9.26
N ALA A 45 53.21 -29.93 -7.95
CA ALA A 45 52.07 -30.57 -7.30
C ALA A 45 50.92 -29.56 -7.26
N LEU A 46 50.06 -29.61 -8.29
CA LEU A 46 48.67 -29.13 -8.17
C LEU A 46 48.09 -29.77 -6.92
N ALA A 47 47.76 -28.96 -5.92
CA ALA A 47 46.97 -29.39 -4.80
C ALA A 47 45.67 -29.96 -5.35
N LYS A 48 45.54 -31.28 -5.38
CA LYS A 48 44.29 -31.98 -5.71
C LYS A 48 43.35 -31.74 -4.53
N VAL A 49 42.50 -30.72 -4.65
CA VAL A 49 41.35 -30.56 -3.80
C VAL A 49 40.50 -31.82 -4.04
N LEU A 50 40.55 -32.76 -3.12
CA LEU A 50 39.57 -33.83 -3.06
C LEU A 50 38.28 -33.19 -2.63
N SER A 51 37.46 -32.77 -3.58
CA SER A 51 36.07 -32.54 -3.34
C SER A 51 35.44 -33.87 -2.94
N VAL A 52 35.16 -34.07 -1.71
CA VAL A 52 34.21 -35.08 -1.28
C VAL A 52 32.89 -34.58 -1.84
N ASP A 53 32.45 -35.15 -2.97
CA ASP A 53 31.09 -34.96 -3.47
C ASP A 53 30.15 -35.73 -2.54
N ASP A 54 29.91 -35.21 -1.33
CA ASP A 54 28.73 -35.52 -0.57
C ASP A 54 27.58 -34.83 -1.27
N GLU A 55 26.85 -35.57 -2.10
CA GLU A 55 25.65 -35.09 -2.77
C GLU A 55 24.66 -34.62 -1.70
N MET A 56 24.49 -33.30 -1.64
CA MET A 56 23.50 -32.68 -0.73
C MET A 56 22.12 -33.27 -1.04
N PRO A 57 21.36 -33.71 -0.03
CA PRO A 57 20.01 -34.23 -0.28
C PRO A 57 19.19 -33.22 -1.09
N ALA A 58 18.50 -33.68 -2.12
CA ALA A 58 17.78 -32.83 -3.07
C ALA A 58 16.80 -31.85 -2.37
N ALA A 59 16.21 -32.27 -1.26
CA ALA A 59 15.36 -31.42 -0.43
C ALA A 59 16.11 -30.24 0.21
N VAL A 60 17.35 -30.46 0.65
CA VAL A 60 18.18 -29.41 1.26
C VAL A 60 18.68 -28.43 0.19
N ASP A 61 19.08 -28.96 -0.96
CA ASP A 61 19.51 -28.14 -2.10
C ASP A 61 18.35 -27.24 -2.59
N PHE A 62 17.14 -27.77 -2.70
CA PHE A 62 15.93 -26.99 -2.98
C PHE A 62 15.71 -25.89 -1.93
N CYS A 63 15.78 -26.22 -0.63
CA CYS A 63 15.61 -25.25 0.45
C CYS A 63 16.67 -24.14 0.39
N LYS A 64 17.93 -24.47 0.11
CA LYS A 64 19.04 -23.53 -0.04
C LYS A 64 18.81 -22.55 -1.20
N GLN A 65 18.29 -23.04 -2.33
CA GLN A 65 18.00 -22.22 -3.50
C GLN A 65 16.75 -21.33 -3.29
N MET A 66 15.70 -21.88 -2.67
CA MET A 66 14.43 -21.18 -2.48
C MET A 66 14.42 -20.18 -1.31
N PHE A 67 15.20 -20.42 -0.27
CA PHE A 67 15.25 -19.54 0.91
C PHE A 67 15.53 -18.08 0.57
N PRO A 68 16.60 -17.71 -0.18
CA PRO A 68 16.88 -16.31 -0.48
C PRO A 68 15.77 -15.66 -1.31
N ILE A 69 15.08 -16.44 -2.16
CA ILE A 69 13.97 -15.95 -2.98
C ILE A 69 12.77 -15.64 -2.08
N PHE A 70 12.33 -16.61 -1.26
CA PHE A 70 11.20 -16.41 -0.35
C PHE A 70 11.48 -15.31 0.67
N PHE A 71 12.70 -15.29 1.23
CA PHE A 71 13.11 -14.28 2.18
C PHE A 71 13.16 -12.88 1.56
N GLY A 72 13.72 -12.75 0.36
CA GLY A 72 13.76 -11.48 -0.37
C GLY A 72 12.37 -10.95 -0.70
N VAL A 73 11.47 -11.81 -1.22
CA VAL A 73 10.08 -11.44 -1.50
C VAL A 73 9.33 -11.10 -0.21
N MET A 74 9.57 -11.84 0.88
CA MET A 74 8.99 -11.57 2.19
C MET A 74 9.40 -10.19 2.70
N ILE A 75 10.69 -9.85 2.69
CA ILE A 75 11.18 -8.54 3.12
C ILE A 75 10.60 -7.43 2.25
N PHE A 76 10.70 -7.58 0.94
CA PHE A 76 10.20 -6.57 0.00
C PHE A 76 8.72 -6.26 0.25
N ARG A 77 7.88 -7.29 0.29
CA ARG A 77 6.45 -7.14 0.46
C ARG A 77 6.03 -6.73 1.88
N SER A 78 6.77 -7.20 2.90
CA SER A 78 6.41 -6.90 4.30
C SER A 78 6.75 -5.47 4.70
N PHE A 79 7.85 -4.92 4.19
CA PHE A 79 8.40 -3.66 4.68
C PHE A 79 8.51 -2.56 3.62
N ILE A 80 8.55 -2.90 2.32
CA ILE A 80 8.82 -1.91 1.28
C ILE A 80 7.55 -1.57 0.53
N TYR A 81 7.08 -2.45 -0.37
CA TYR A 81 5.90 -2.18 -1.18
C TYR A 81 4.91 -3.33 -1.17
N GLU A 82 3.64 -2.98 -1.12
CA GLU A 82 2.55 -3.94 -1.28
C GLU A 82 1.68 -3.55 -2.48
N PRO A 83 1.44 -4.48 -3.44
CA PRO A 83 0.54 -4.22 -4.56
C PRO A 83 -0.92 -4.30 -4.11
N PHE A 84 -1.72 -3.30 -4.50
CA PHE A 84 -3.16 -3.26 -4.28
C PHE A 84 -3.89 -3.05 -5.59
N GLN A 85 -5.03 -3.73 -5.78
CA GLN A 85 -5.94 -3.51 -6.89
C GLN A 85 -7.10 -2.62 -6.45
N ILE A 86 -7.50 -1.67 -7.30
CA ILE A 86 -8.63 -0.77 -7.07
C ILE A 86 -9.92 -1.45 -7.55
N PRO A 87 -10.85 -1.80 -6.63
CA PRO A 87 -12.09 -2.47 -6.98
C PRO A 87 -13.27 -1.51 -7.17
N SER A 88 -13.15 -0.23 -6.79
CA SER A 88 -14.27 0.71 -6.76
C SER A 88 -13.92 2.09 -7.28
N GLY A 89 -14.93 2.82 -7.77
CA GLY A 89 -14.76 4.18 -8.30
C GLY A 89 -14.77 5.30 -7.27
N SER A 90 -14.60 5.01 -5.97
CA SER A 90 -14.69 6.04 -4.91
C SER A 90 -13.57 7.08 -4.95
N MET A 91 -12.47 6.78 -5.64
CA MET A 91 -11.31 7.65 -5.82
C MET A 91 -11.21 8.24 -7.24
N PHE A 92 -12.26 8.12 -8.07
CA PHE A 92 -12.31 8.80 -9.38
C PHE A 92 -12.17 10.32 -9.20
N PRO A 93 -11.45 11.02 -10.08
CA PRO A 93 -10.76 10.55 -11.29
C PRO A 93 -9.31 10.11 -11.01
N THR A 94 -8.82 10.26 -9.78
CA THR A 94 -7.42 9.97 -9.43
C THR A 94 -7.08 8.50 -9.65
N LEU A 95 -7.94 7.59 -9.17
CA LEU A 95 -7.77 6.14 -9.33
C LEU A 95 -9.00 5.54 -10.00
N LEU A 96 -8.77 4.68 -10.99
CA LEU A 96 -9.81 3.98 -11.74
C LEU A 96 -9.93 2.52 -11.27
N VAL A 97 -11.11 1.93 -11.47
CA VAL A 97 -11.28 0.49 -11.30
C VAL A 97 -10.34 -0.24 -12.25
N GLY A 98 -9.58 -1.20 -11.74
CA GLY A 98 -8.57 -1.93 -12.50
C GLY A 98 -7.16 -1.34 -12.43
N ASP A 99 -6.96 -0.20 -11.76
CA ASP A 99 -5.62 0.29 -11.41
C ASP A 99 -4.98 -0.63 -10.37
N PHE A 100 -3.71 -0.97 -10.58
CA PHE A 100 -2.87 -1.68 -9.63
C PHE A 100 -1.82 -0.73 -9.07
N LEU A 101 -1.82 -0.56 -7.77
CA LEU A 101 -1.01 0.41 -7.05
C LEU A 101 0.16 -0.25 -6.35
N LEU A 102 1.24 0.51 -6.18
CA LEU A 102 2.27 0.24 -5.19
C LEU A 102 1.99 1.10 -3.95
N VAL A 103 1.86 0.44 -2.82
CA VAL A 103 1.67 1.07 -1.53
C VAL A 103 2.95 0.98 -0.73
N GLU A 104 3.50 2.13 -0.40
CA GLU A 104 4.73 2.32 0.37
C GLU A 104 4.43 2.12 1.85
N LYS A 105 4.85 0.99 2.41
CA LYS A 105 4.53 0.61 3.79
C LYS A 105 5.37 1.39 4.80
N PHE A 106 6.61 1.68 4.44
CA PHE A 106 7.54 2.42 5.30
C PHE A 106 7.31 3.94 5.30
N ALA A 107 6.31 4.45 4.55
CA ALA A 107 6.04 5.89 4.48
C ALA A 107 5.76 6.52 5.85
N TYR A 108 5.13 5.76 6.75
CA TYR A 108 4.70 6.26 8.06
C TYR A 108 5.28 5.47 9.22
N SER A 109 5.30 4.13 9.14
CA SER A 109 5.91 3.26 10.15
C SER A 109 6.29 1.91 9.56
N LEU A 110 7.34 1.29 10.10
CA LEU A 110 7.64 -0.11 9.87
C LEU A 110 6.87 -0.95 10.89
N ARG A 111 6.10 -1.93 10.40
CA ARG A 111 5.26 -2.79 11.23
C ARG A 111 5.59 -4.25 11.03
N ASP A 112 5.43 -5.02 12.09
CA ASP A 112 5.53 -6.48 12.04
C ASP A 112 4.54 -7.06 11.02
N PRO A 113 4.97 -7.98 10.12
CA PRO A 113 4.13 -8.51 9.05
C PRO A 113 2.99 -9.41 9.53
N VAL A 114 3.02 -9.90 10.76
CA VAL A 114 2.03 -10.81 11.34
C VAL A 114 1.16 -10.09 12.37
N ALA A 115 1.78 -9.56 13.43
CA ALA A 115 1.07 -8.90 14.53
C ALA A 115 0.74 -7.45 14.24
N ARG A 116 1.34 -6.83 13.19
CA ARG A 116 1.18 -5.42 12.81
C ARG A 116 1.60 -4.43 13.91
N ALA A 117 2.32 -4.90 14.92
CA ALA A 117 2.90 -4.04 15.93
C ALA A 117 3.88 -3.06 15.26
N GLU A 118 3.86 -1.80 15.69
CA GLU A 118 4.80 -0.80 15.21
C GLU A 118 6.20 -1.09 15.75
N ILE A 119 7.18 -1.19 14.83
CA ILE A 119 8.60 -1.41 15.15
C ILE A 119 9.34 -0.08 15.18
N LEU A 120 9.06 0.78 14.20
CA LEU A 120 9.74 2.06 14.03
C LEU A 120 8.82 3.05 13.28
N ALA A 121 8.64 4.25 13.85
CA ALA A 121 8.02 5.36 13.13
C ALA A 121 9.04 5.94 12.12
N THR A 122 8.64 6.07 10.86
CA THR A 122 9.50 6.53 9.75
C THR A 122 9.06 7.86 9.16
N GLY A 123 7.80 8.23 9.34
CA GLY A 123 7.25 9.47 8.83
C GLY A 123 5.90 9.81 9.43
N ALA A 124 5.34 10.95 9.03
CA ALA A 124 4.02 11.39 9.44
C ALA A 124 3.07 11.46 8.24
N VAL A 125 1.81 11.11 8.47
CA VAL A 125 0.74 11.24 7.48
C VAL A 125 0.51 12.73 7.20
N LYS A 126 0.49 13.10 5.92
CA LYS A 126 0.30 14.47 5.49
C LYS A 126 -1.10 14.65 4.88
N ARG A 127 -1.61 15.87 5.00
CA ARG A 127 -2.83 16.26 4.28
C ARG A 127 -2.62 16.14 2.78
N GLY A 128 -3.59 15.52 2.10
CA GLY A 128 -3.52 15.25 0.67
C GLY A 128 -2.94 13.87 0.32
N ASP A 129 -2.29 13.16 1.26
CA ASP A 129 -1.82 11.79 1.01
C ASP A 129 -2.98 10.85 0.67
N VAL A 130 -2.78 10.00 -0.33
CA VAL A 130 -3.68 8.88 -0.61
C VAL A 130 -3.19 7.68 0.19
N ILE A 131 -4.00 7.23 1.15
CA ILE A 131 -3.63 6.16 2.07
C ILE A 131 -4.47 4.91 1.87
N VAL A 132 -3.84 3.75 2.02
CA VAL A 132 -4.50 2.46 2.19
C VAL A 132 -4.55 2.16 3.68
N PHE A 133 -5.72 1.73 4.15
CA PHE A 133 -5.95 1.46 5.57
C PHE A 133 -6.97 0.35 5.76
N LYS A 134 -6.93 -0.31 6.92
CA LYS A 134 -7.94 -1.26 7.35
C LYS A 134 -9.22 -0.52 7.74
N TYR A 135 -10.35 -0.94 7.18
CA TYR A 135 -11.64 -0.30 7.45
C TYR A 135 -11.98 -0.39 8.94
N PRO A 136 -12.24 0.73 9.63
CA PRO A 136 -12.38 0.73 11.11
C PRO A 136 -13.53 -0.12 11.65
N LEU A 137 -14.58 -0.38 10.86
CA LEU A 137 -15.71 -1.21 11.27
C LEU A 137 -15.56 -2.69 10.88
N ASP A 138 -14.62 -3.02 9.96
CA ASP A 138 -14.25 -4.38 9.59
C ASP A 138 -12.81 -4.40 9.05
N GLU A 139 -11.84 -4.67 9.90
CA GLU A 139 -10.41 -4.66 9.56
C GLU A 139 -9.97 -5.74 8.55
N LYS A 140 -10.87 -6.64 8.16
CA LYS A 140 -10.62 -7.60 7.09
C LYS A 140 -10.64 -6.96 5.71
N VAL A 141 -11.25 -5.77 5.59
CA VAL A 141 -11.42 -5.02 4.34
C VAL A 141 -10.43 -3.86 4.28
N ASP A 142 -9.74 -3.74 3.16
CA ASP A 142 -8.84 -2.63 2.89
C ASP A 142 -9.59 -1.52 2.14
N TYR A 143 -9.45 -0.28 2.63
CA TYR A 143 -9.97 0.92 1.98
C TYR A 143 -8.83 1.81 1.51
N ILE A 144 -9.11 2.61 0.48
CA ILE A 144 -8.22 3.66 -0.01
C ILE A 144 -8.97 4.98 -0.07
N LYS A 145 -8.42 6.03 0.55
CA LYS A 145 -8.99 7.38 0.58
C LYS A 145 -7.88 8.42 0.68
N ARG A 146 -8.23 9.68 0.45
CA ARG A 146 -7.35 10.82 0.62
C ARG A 146 -7.51 11.44 2.00
N VAL A 147 -6.38 11.77 2.63
CA VAL A 147 -6.35 12.43 3.94
C VAL A 147 -6.76 13.89 3.78
N VAL A 148 -7.83 14.28 4.46
CA VAL A 148 -8.37 15.64 4.46
C VAL A 148 -8.08 16.35 5.76
N GLY A 149 -8.26 15.70 6.89
CA GLY A 149 -8.04 16.27 8.21
C GLY A 149 -7.06 15.48 9.04
N LEU A 150 -6.24 16.20 9.83
CA LEU A 150 -5.18 15.67 10.68
C LEU A 150 -5.62 15.62 12.14
N PRO A 151 -4.92 14.88 13.02
CA PRO A 151 -5.23 14.79 14.44
C PRO A 151 -5.35 16.16 15.12
N GLY A 152 -6.43 16.35 15.90
CA GLY A 152 -6.72 17.59 16.64
C GLY A 152 -7.41 18.69 15.84
N GLU A 153 -7.52 18.56 14.52
CA GLU A 153 -8.20 19.56 13.68
C GLU A 153 -9.71 19.37 13.67
N THR A 154 -10.40 20.42 13.25
CA THR A 154 -11.85 20.35 12.97
C THR A 154 -12.08 20.53 11.48
N VAL A 155 -12.80 19.58 10.87
CA VAL A 155 -13.24 19.64 9.49
C VAL A 155 -14.72 19.97 9.44
N HIS A 156 -15.06 21.08 8.77
CA HIS A 156 -16.45 21.43 8.46
C HIS A 156 -16.71 21.16 6.96
N TYR A 157 -17.81 20.49 6.67
CA TYR A 157 -18.28 20.23 5.31
C TYR A 157 -19.63 20.91 5.11
N ARG A 158 -19.67 21.97 4.30
CA ARG A 158 -20.88 22.77 4.07
C ARG A 158 -20.99 23.16 2.60
N GLY A 159 -22.16 22.96 2.00
CA GLY A 159 -22.35 23.26 0.57
C GLY A 159 -21.35 22.56 -0.34
N LYS A 160 -20.93 21.35 0.03
CA LYS A 160 -19.88 20.56 -0.64
C LYS A 160 -18.47 21.21 -0.62
N GLN A 161 -18.30 22.25 0.18
CA GLN A 161 -17.02 22.90 0.45
C GLN A 161 -16.44 22.40 1.77
N ILE A 162 -15.15 22.13 1.79
CA ILE A 162 -14.39 21.77 2.98
C ILE A 162 -13.79 23.03 3.58
N TYR A 163 -13.93 23.17 4.91
CA TYR A 163 -13.24 24.17 5.71
C TYR A 163 -12.48 23.43 6.80
N ILE A 164 -11.28 23.87 7.07
CA ILE A 164 -10.39 23.26 8.05
C ILE A 164 -10.01 24.29 9.08
N GLN A 165 -10.21 23.96 10.34
CA GLN A 165 -9.74 24.71 11.48
C GLN A 165 -8.60 23.95 12.14
N ALA A 166 -7.47 24.63 12.34
CA ALA A 166 -6.31 24.05 13.02
C ALA A 166 -6.67 23.59 14.45
N ALA A 167 -5.89 22.64 14.97
CA ALA A 167 -6.05 22.18 16.34
C ALA A 167 -6.01 23.34 17.31
N CYS A 168 -7.03 23.40 18.21
CA CYS A 168 -7.10 24.45 19.23
C CYS A 168 -6.28 24.01 20.45
N VAL A 169 -5.43 24.90 20.92
CA VAL A 169 -4.72 24.73 22.19
C VAL A 169 -5.62 25.19 23.33
N ALA A 170 -5.71 24.39 24.38
CA ALA A 170 -6.54 24.74 25.54
C ALA A 170 -6.11 26.09 26.15
N GLY A 171 -7.04 27.04 26.25
CA GLY A 171 -6.78 28.39 26.77
C GLY A 171 -6.41 29.45 25.72
N GLU A 172 -6.26 29.06 24.46
CA GLU A 172 -6.02 30.01 23.36
C GLU A 172 -7.28 30.21 22.50
N ILE A 173 -7.34 31.36 21.79
CA ILE A 173 -8.39 31.59 20.81
C ILE A 173 -8.08 30.72 19.60
N CYS A 174 -9.01 29.83 19.24
CA CYS A 174 -8.83 28.96 18.07
C CYS A 174 -8.64 29.78 16.79
N ALA A 175 -7.73 29.35 15.93
CA ALA A 175 -7.55 29.92 14.61
C ALA A 175 -8.88 29.88 13.81
N PRO A 176 -9.15 30.84 12.95
CA PRO A 176 -10.32 30.80 12.09
C PRO A 176 -10.29 29.60 11.14
N GLU A 177 -11.47 29.08 10.81
CA GLU A 177 -11.57 28.06 9.75
C GLU A 177 -11.15 28.63 8.39
N MET A 178 -10.42 27.83 7.61
CA MET A 178 -9.99 28.20 6.27
C MET A 178 -10.67 27.29 5.23
N ALA A 179 -11.25 27.93 4.19
CA ALA A 179 -11.78 27.18 3.07
C ALA A 179 -10.65 26.51 2.27
N VAL A 180 -10.84 25.23 1.97
CA VAL A 180 -9.95 24.52 1.02
C VAL A 180 -10.12 25.13 -0.37
N ASN A 181 -9.00 25.44 -1.03
CA ASN A 181 -9.03 26.03 -2.36
C ASN A 181 -9.61 25.05 -3.37
N LEU A 182 -10.65 25.49 -4.07
CA LEU A 182 -11.40 24.69 -5.03
C LEU A 182 -11.63 25.49 -6.30
N LYS A 183 -11.19 24.94 -7.44
CA LYS A 183 -11.32 25.55 -8.77
C LYS A 183 -12.17 24.67 -9.67
N SER A 184 -13.24 25.22 -10.24
CA SER A 184 -14.06 24.48 -11.22
C SER A 184 -13.29 24.29 -12.53
N MET A 185 -13.35 23.06 -13.06
CA MET A 185 -12.75 22.68 -14.34
C MET A 185 -13.82 22.35 -15.40
N GLY A 186 -15.10 22.52 -15.06
CA GLY A 186 -16.22 22.22 -15.96
C GLY A 186 -16.83 20.84 -15.68
N ARG A 187 -17.28 20.19 -16.75
CA ARG A 187 -17.88 18.85 -16.67
C ARG A 187 -16.84 17.77 -16.97
N SER A 188 -16.91 16.68 -16.24
CA SER A 188 -16.12 15.48 -16.53
C SER A 188 -16.76 14.67 -17.69
N ASN A 189 -15.91 13.98 -18.44
CA ASN A 189 -16.37 12.94 -19.38
C ASN A 189 -16.85 11.67 -18.64
N ALA A 190 -16.57 11.56 -17.36
CA ALA A 190 -17.05 10.44 -16.54
C ALA A 190 -18.55 10.63 -16.23
N GLU A 191 -19.31 9.59 -16.52
CA GLU A 191 -20.73 9.53 -16.20
C GLU A 191 -20.97 8.56 -15.04
N VAL A 192 -21.82 8.96 -14.11
CA VAL A 192 -22.34 8.07 -13.06
C VAL A 192 -23.87 8.08 -13.16
N HIS A 193 -24.46 6.93 -13.40
CA HIS A 193 -25.90 6.77 -13.62
C HIS A 193 -26.46 7.73 -14.70
N GLY A 194 -25.73 7.84 -15.82
CA GLY A 194 -26.17 8.65 -16.98
C GLY A 194 -26.09 10.16 -16.78
N ALA A 195 -25.39 10.62 -15.74
CA ALA A 195 -25.16 12.05 -15.53
C ALA A 195 -23.68 12.40 -15.56
N SER A 196 -23.38 13.47 -16.28
CA SER A 196 -22.06 14.08 -16.32
C SER A 196 -21.74 14.73 -14.98
N LEU A 197 -20.63 14.35 -14.37
CA LEU A 197 -20.17 14.88 -13.10
C LEU A 197 -19.42 16.21 -13.28
N ALA A 198 -19.48 17.07 -12.29
CA ALA A 198 -18.69 18.30 -12.25
C ALA A 198 -17.26 18.00 -11.76
N LEU A 199 -16.27 18.43 -12.51
CA LEU A 199 -14.86 18.28 -12.23
C LEU A 199 -14.31 19.54 -11.57
N PHE A 200 -13.57 19.36 -10.48
CA PHE A 200 -12.88 20.43 -9.77
C PHE A 200 -11.43 20.03 -9.49
N THR A 201 -10.56 21.01 -9.43
CA THR A 201 -9.24 20.89 -8.83
C THR A 201 -9.31 21.40 -7.39
N GLU A 202 -8.82 20.61 -6.46
CA GLU A 202 -8.77 20.90 -5.03
C GLU A 202 -7.32 20.90 -4.55
N LYS A 203 -6.97 21.84 -3.68
CA LYS A 203 -5.64 21.93 -3.07
C LYS A 203 -5.72 21.64 -1.58
N LEU A 204 -5.20 20.49 -1.16
CA LEU A 204 -5.09 20.06 0.23
C LEU A 204 -3.62 20.12 0.70
N GLY A 205 -3.27 21.17 1.45
CA GLY A 205 -1.88 21.43 1.79
C GLY A 205 -1.04 21.70 0.54
N GLU A 206 -0.03 20.87 0.28
CA GLU A 206 0.80 20.95 -0.93
C GLU A 206 0.25 20.11 -2.09
N ALA A 207 -0.65 19.17 -1.81
CA ALA A 207 -1.21 18.30 -2.82
C ALA A 207 -2.33 18.99 -3.61
N GLU A 208 -2.19 19.00 -4.92
CA GLU A 208 -3.22 19.46 -5.87
C GLU A 208 -3.73 18.24 -6.64
N HIS A 209 -5.05 18.04 -6.62
CA HIS A 209 -5.69 16.87 -7.21
C HIS A 209 -7.08 17.21 -7.75
N GLN A 210 -7.62 16.30 -8.56
CA GLN A 210 -8.95 16.44 -9.11
C GLN A 210 -9.98 15.70 -8.26
N ILE A 211 -11.19 16.26 -8.18
CA ILE A 211 -12.34 15.64 -7.51
C ILE A 211 -13.57 15.71 -8.41
N LEU A 212 -14.46 14.74 -8.22
CA LEU A 212 -15.76 14.69 -8.89
C LEU A 212 -16.89 14.99 -7.91
N ARG A 213 -17.87 15.78 -8.37
CA ARG A 213 -19.11 16.07 -7.66
C ARG A 213 -20.32 15.86 -8.56
N ASP A 214 -21.37 15.25 -8.03
CA ASP A 214 -22.65 15.16 -8.71
C ASP A 214 -23.48 16.42 -8.42
N PRO A 215 -23.76 17.28 -9.41
CA PRO A 215 -24.48 18.52 -9.16
C PRO A 215 -25.93 18.31 -8.68
N ARG A 216 -26.48 17.12 -8.86
CA ARG A 216 -27.86 16.77 -8.44
C ARG A 216 -27.95 16.43 -6.94
N ILE A 217 -26.83 16.07 -6.32
CA ILE A 217 -26.81 15.67 -4.92
C ILE A 217 -26.55 16.90 -4.05
N ILE A 218 -27.40 17.13 -3.06
CA ILE A 218 -27.17 18.13 -2.02
C ILE A 218 -26.44 17.44 -0.86
N GLY A 219 -25.18 17.81 -0.63
CA GLY A 219 -24.40 17.25 0.47
C GLY A 219 -24.90 17.79 1.82
N PRO A 220 -25.10 16.94 2.84
CA PRO A 220 -25.42 17.41 4.18
C PRO A 220 -24.25 18.22 4.76
N ALA A 221 -24.59 19.22 5.60
CA ALA A 221 -23.60 19.90 6.40
C ALA A 221 -23.16 19.01 7.57
N SER A 222 -21.86 18.94 7.85
CA SER A 222 -21.32 18.19 8.98
C SER A 222 -20.07 18.85 9.54
N THR A 223 -19.83 18.61 10.83
CA THR A 223 -18.64 19.07 11.54
C THR A 223 -18.01 17.88 12.25
N HIS A 224 -16.71 17.70 12.08
CA HIS A 224 -15.95 16.58 12.61
C HIS A 224 -14.72 17.07 13.35
N ILE A 225 -14.70 16.91 14.67
CA ILE A 225 -13.52 17.18 15.51
C ILE A 225 -12.69 15.89 15.52
N ILE A 226 -11.47 15.96 15.03
CA ILE A 226 -10.64 14.79 14.82
C ILE A 226 -9.87 14.48 16.10
N PRO A 227 -10.07 13.30 16.72
CA PRO A 227 -9.32 12.92 17.91
C PRO A 227 -7.81 12.77 17.61
N GLN A 228 -6.99 12.87 18.65
CA GLN A 228 -5.55 12.56 18.53
C GLN A 228 -5.34 11.12 18.06
N GLY A 229 -4.33 10.89 17.21
CA GLY A 229 -4.04 9.59 16.61
C GLY A 229 -5.06 9.10 15.59
N LYS A 230 -5.96 9.98 15.09
CA LYS A 230 -6.96 9.64 14.07
C LYS A 230 -6.95 10.62 12.92
N TYR A 231 -7.40 10.15 11.75
CA TYR A 231 -7.43 10.92 10.51
C TYR A 231 -8.83 10.97 9.92
N PHE A 232 -9.17 12.10 9.30
CA PHE A 232 -10.39 12.27 8.53
C PHE A 232 -10.06 12.13 7.04
N VAL A 233 -10.69 11.18 6.37
CA VAL A 233 -10.40 10.85 4.99
C VAL A 233 -11.64 10.97 4.10
N MET A 234 -11.44 11.34 2.83
CA MET A 234 -12.52 11.41 1.84
C MET A 234 -12.10 10.76 0.53
N GLY A 235 -13.08 10.26 -0.22
CA GLY A 235 -12.86 9.84 -1.60
C GLY A 235 -12.86 11.04 -2.55
N ASP A 236 -12.08 10.98 -3.62
CA ASP A 236 -12.02 12.00 -4.65
C ASP A 236 -13.32 12.06 -5.47
N ASN A 237 -14.06 10.94 -5.57
CA ASN A 237 -15.43 10.90 -6.07
C ASN A 237 -16.40 11.23 -4.93
N ARG A 238 -16.50 12.51 -4.60
CA ARG A 238 -17.12 13.07 -3.39
C ARG A 238 -18.51 12.53 -3.07
N ASP A 239 -19.36 12.41 -4.05
CA ASP A 239 -20.75 12.02 -3.83
C ASP A 239 -20.98 10.50 -4.01
N ASN A 240 -19.95 9.77 -4.50
CA ASN A 240 -19.97 8.32 -4.66
C ASN A 240 -18.85 7.65 -3.82
N SER A 241 -18.72 8.07 -2.57
CA SER A 241 -17.72 7.54 -1.64
C SER A 241 -18.33 7.28 -0.27
N ALA A 242 -18.10 6.07 0.24
CA ALA A 242 -18.26 5.76 1.66
C ALA A 242 -16.95 6.08 2.37
N ASP A 243 -16.91 7.19 3.11
CA ASP A 243 -15.71 7.73 3.76
C ASP A 243 -16.02 8.27 5.15
N SER A 244 -15.09 9.02 5.76
CA SER A 244 -15.19 9.51 7.13
C SER A 244 -16.45 10.32 7.42
N ARG A 245 -17.09 10.89 6.42
CA ARG A 245 -18.39 11.58 6.59
C ARG A 245 -19.52 10.63 7.01
N ARG A 246 -19.36 9.32 6.76
CA ARG A 246 -20.38 8.30 7.07
C ARG A 246 -20.01 7.42 8.26
N TRP A 247 -18.74 6.97 8.33
CA TRP A 247 -18.32 5.98 9.32
C TRP A 247 -17.27 6.50 10.33
N GLY A 248 -16.86 7.78 10.24
CA GLY A 248 -15.98 8.42 11.22
C GLY A 248 -14.49 8.39 10.82
N PHE A 249 -13.62 8.20 11.81
CA PHE A 249 -12.19 8.43 11.67
C PHE A 249 -11.39 7.15 11.45
N VAL A 250 -10.25 7.27 10.78
CA VAL A 250 -9.26 6.20 10.62
C VAL A 250 -8.26 6.30 11.76
N PRO A 251 -8.14 5.29 12.63
CA PRO A 251 -7.07 5.19 13.60
C PRO A 251 -5.72 5.04 12.91
N GLU A 252 -4.66 5.60 13.50
CA GLU A 252 -3.31 5.53 12.95
C GLU A 252 -2.80 4.09 12.81
N GLU A 253 -3.16 3.22 13.76
CA GLU A 253 -2.82 1.80 13.73
C GLU A 253 -3.45 1.05 12.54
N ASN A 254 -4.54 1.57 11.98
CA ASN A 254 -5.21 0.97 10.83
C ASN A 254 -4.53 1.32 9.49
N ILE A 255 -3.63 2.31 9.46
CA ILE A 255 -2.96 2.71 8.22
C ILE A 255 -1.98 1.61 7.80
N VAL A 256 -2.10 1.19 6.52
CA VAL A 256 -1.22 0.20 5.89
C VAL A 256 -0.03 0.88 5.22
N GLY A 257 -0.26 2.01 4.52
CA GLY A 257 0.79 2.77 3.86
C GLY A 257 0.24 3.83 2.90
N LYS A 258 1.17 4.49 2.20
CA LYS A 258 0.88 5.53 1.21
C LYS A 258 0.83 4.92 -0.19
N ALA A 259 -0.24 5.18 -0.93
CA ALA A 259 -0.32 4.84 -2.35
C ALA A 259 0.50 5.84 -3.16
N VAL A 260 1.53 5.38 -3.86
CA VAL A 260 2.51 6.27 -4.50
C VAL A 260 2.59 6.13 -6.02
N PHE A 261 2.28 4.95 -6.56
CA PHE A 261 2.51 4.66 -7.97
C PHE A 261 1.47 3.69 -8.53
N ILE A 262 0.98 3.93 -9.76
CA ILE A 262 0.18 3.00 -10.56
C ILE A 262 1.15 2.26 -11.47
N TRP A 263 1.35 0.94 -11.24
CA TRP A 263 2.32 0.17 -12.01
C TRP A 263 1.69 -0.58 -13.19
N THR A 264 0.37 -0.79 -13.15
CA THR A 264 -0.43 -1.27 -14.30
C THR A 264 -1.89 -0.90 -14.10
N SER A 265 -2.64 -0.83 -15.18
CA SER A 265 -4.08 -0.53 -15.16
C SER A 265 -4.78 -1.36 -16.23
N PHE A 266 -5.76 -2.16 -15.82
CA PHE A 266 -6.54 -3.00 -16.73
C PHE A 266 -7.93 -2.41 -16.97
N GLU A 267 -8.41 -2.58 -18.20
CA GLU A 267 -9.80 -2.29 -18.57
C GLU A 267 -10.67 -3.53 -18.38
N PHE A 268 -11.87 -3.34 -17.82
CA PHE A 268 -12.87 -4.38 -17.59
C PHE A 268 -14.22 -3.97 -18.19
N ASP A 269 -14.25 -3.79 -19.52
CA ASP A 269 -15.45 -3.28 -20.24
C ASP A 269 -16.32 -4.41 -20.83
N ARG A 270 -16.05 -5.68 -20.42
CA ARG A 270 -16.85 -6.82 -20.85
C ARG A 270 -18.25 -6.77 -20.25
N LYS A 271 -19.24 -7.08 -21.09
CA LYS A 271 -20.63 -7.25 -20.68
C LYS A 271 -20.87 -8.71 -20.28
N GLU A 272 -21.92 -8.95 -19.49
CA GLU A 272 -22.31 -10.31 -19.09
C GLU A 272 -22.69 -11.21 -20.27
N GLU A 273 -23.03 -10.60 -21.42
CA GLU A 273 -23.37 -11.26 -22.68
C GLU A 273 -22.15 -11.71 -23.50
N ASP A 274 -20.93 -11.28 -23.13
CA ASP A 274 -19.71 -11.63 -23.84
C ASP A 274 -19.31 -13.09 -23.61
N PHE A 275 -18.68 -13.70 -24.61
CA PHE A 275 -18.21 -15.11 -24.53
C PHE A 275 -17.19 -15.35 -23.41
N LEU A 276 -16.39 -14.34 -23.06
CA LEU A 276 -15.37 -14.43 -22.02
C LEU A 276 -15.89 -13.78 -20.73
N PRO A 277 -15.52 -14.33 -19.55
CA PRO A 277 -15.94 -13.78 -18.26
C PRO A 277 -15.53 -12.32 -18.06
N THR A 278 -16.33 -11.56 -17.33
CA THR A 278 -16.14 -10.11 -17.06
C THR A 278 -14.86 -9.78 -16.29
N PHE A 279 -14.29 -10.75 -15.56
CA PHE A 279 -13.02 -10.57 -14.84
C PHE A 279 -11.77 -10.65 -15.72
N ILE A 280 -11.92 -11.03 -17.01
CA ILE A 280 -10.80 -11.03 -17.97
C ILE A 280 -10.67 -9.62 -18.54
N PRO A 281 -9.49 -8.97 -18.44
CA PRO A 281 -9.30 -7.63 -18.97
C PRO A 281 -9.55 -7.56 -20.48
N THR A 282 -10.08 -6.42 -20.95
CA THR A 282 -10.24 -6.09 -22.37
C THR A 282 -9.02 -5.35 -22.92
N GLY A 283 -8.26 -4.67 -22.07
CA GLY A 283 -7.08 -3.91 -22.45
C GLY A 283 -6.22 -3.48 -21.29
N ILE A 284 -5.11 -2.79 -21.61
CA ILE A 284 -4.21 -2.17 -20.65
C ILE A 284 -4.16 -0.68 -20.94
N ARG A 285 -4.37 0.15 -19.91
CA ARG A 285 -4.29 1.62 -19.98
C ARG A 285 -2.87 2.06 -19.61
N PHE A 286 -1.98 2.15 -20.59
CA PHE A 286 -0.58 2.53 -20.38
C PHE A 286 -0.39 3.99 -19.95
N ASP A 287 -1.30 4.86 -20.34
CA ASP A 287 -1.34 6.29 -19.98
C ASP A 287 -1.56 6.52 -18.48
N ARG A 288 -2.04 5.50 -17.77
CA ARG A 288 -2.27 5.53 -16.32
C ARG A 288 -1.03 5.21 -15.50
N ILE A 289 -0.01 4.60 -16.10
CA ILE A 289 1.20 4.18 -15.39
C ILE A 289 1.99 5.42 -14.96
N GLY A 290 2.20 5.57 -13.65
CA GLY A 290 2.90 6.74 -13.12
C GLY A 290 2.64 7.01 -11.64
N ALA A 291 3.24 8.10 -11.14
CA ALA A 291 3.06 8.55 -9.77
C ALA A 291 1.62 9.05 -9.53
N ILE A 292 1.08 8.73 -8.37
CA ILE A 292 -0.23 9.23 -7.90
C ILE A 292 -0.06 10.67 -7.43
N LYS A 293 -0.93 11.56 -7.95
CA LYS A 293 -0.94 13.00 -7.63
C LYS A 293 -2.06 13.35 -6.67
#